data_e600ab1133e1cd4aaafac88e0a5dfb61
#
_entry.id   e600ab1133e1cd4aaafac88e0a5dfb61
#
_cell.length_a   1.000
_cell.length_b   1.000
_cell.length_c   1.000
_cell.angle_alpha   90.00
_cell.angle_beta   90.00
_cell.angle_gamma   90.00
#
_symmetry.space_group_name_H-M   'P 1'
#
loop_
_entity.id
_entity.type
_entity.pdbx_description
1 polymer ?
#
loop_
_entity_poly.entity_id
_entity_poly.type
_entity_poly.pdbx_seq_one_letter_code
_entity_poly.pdbx_strand_id
1 'polypeptide(L)'
;MEARTLDQLPGWARALLDEGRVARLGLVDEAGTPRVLPVTYAVYEGAIWSAVDRKPKRPGEPARVRYLRRRPQAALTVDRYSDDWSELCWVQALGRVEIIGAGSAPEPLEVLGAKYVAYREEPPPGPLLKLTPERLICWRAAE
;
A
#
# COMPACT_ATOMS: atom_id res chain seq x y z
N MET A 1 1.18 -18.90 5.66
CA MET A 1 2.63 -18.69 5.55
C MET A 1 2.97 -17.29 6.02
N GLU A 2 4.06 -17.15 6.67
CA GLU A 2 4.49 -15.87 7.25
C GLU A 2 5.92 -15.55 6.83
N ALA A 3 6.20 -14.28 6.56
CA ALA A 3 7.51 -13.80 6.14
C ALA A 3 7.78 -12.45 6.81
N ARG A 4 9.01 -11.97 6.72
CA ARG A 4 9.39 -10.67 7.27
C ARG A 4 9.73 -9.65 6.22
N THR A 5 10.14 -10.09 5.04
CA THR A 5 10.50 -9.22 3.93
C THR A 5 9.79 -9.66 2.66
N LEU A 6 9.63 -8.72 1.73
CA LEU A 6 8.90 -8.99 0.48
C LEU A 6 9.55 -10.09 -0.36
N ASP A 7 10.86 -10.19 -0.36
CA ASP A 7 11.57 -11.20 -1.12
C ASP A 7 11.44 -12.62 -0.55
N GLN A 8 10.92 -12.75 0.67
CA GLN A 8 10.64 -14.04 1.28
C GLN A 8 9.26 -14.58 0.93
N LEU A 9 8.43 -13.78 0.28
CA LEU A 9 7.09 -14.23 -0.13
C LEU A 9 7.18 -15.30 -1.22
N PRO A 10 6.27 -16.30 -1.20
CA PRO A 10 6.20 -17.23 -2.34
C PRO A 10 5.82 -16.46 -3.60
N GLY A 11 6.22 -17.04 -4.76
CA GLY A 11 6.04 -16.37 -6.05
C GLY A 11 4.61 -15.91 -6.33
N TRP A 12 3.62 -16.73 -5.99
CA TRP A 12 2.21 -16.37 -6.22
C TRP A 12 1.77 -15.16 -5.38
N ALA A 13 2.27 -15.06 -4.16
CA ALA A 13 1.93 -13.97 -3.25
C ALA A 13 2.60 -12.67 -3.73
N ARG A 14 3.85 -12.73 -4.15
CA ARG A 14 4.54 -11.58 -4.70
C ARG A 14 3.87 -11.11 -5.99
N ALA A 15 3.46 -12.04 -6.86
CA ALA A 15 2.73 -11.70 -8.08
C ALA A 15 1.40 -11.03 -7.77
N LEU A 16 0.65 -11.55 -6.81
CA LEU A 16 -0.60 -10.92 -6.38
C LEU A 16 -0.37 -9.48 -5.93
N LEU A 17 0.67 -9.28 -5.14
CA LEU A 17 1.01 -7.95 -4.62
C LEU A 17 1.44 -7.01 -5.76
N ASP A 18 2.26 -7.48 -6.68
CA ASP A 18 2.74 -6.66 -7.80
C ASP A 18 1.62 -6.31 -8.78
N GLU A 19 0.70 -7.24 -9.04
CA GLU A 19 -0.35 -7.08 -10.03
C GLU A 19 -1.60 -6.38 -9.51
N GLY A 20 -1.82 -6.39 -8.20
CA GLY A 20 -3.00 -5.79 -7.60
C GLY A 20 -3.09 -4.30 -7.92
N ARG A 21 -4.32 -3.84 -8.22
CA ARG A 21 -4.55 -2.44 -8.61
C ARG A 21 -4.97 -1.57 -7.45
N VAL A 22 -5.55 -2.16 -6.42
CA VAL A 22 -6.04 -1.47 -5.23
C VAL A 22 -5.71 -2.32 -4.02
N ALA A 23 -5.23 -1.66 -2.98
CA ALA A 23 -5.03 -2.29 -1.67
C ALA A 23 -5.97 -1.66 -0.66
N ARG A 24 -6.20 -2.36 0.45
CA ARG A 24 -6.94 -1.83 1.61
C ARG A 24 -5.92 -1.49 2.68
N LEU A 25 -5.85 -0.21 3.01
CA LEU A 25 -4.93 0.29 4.03
C LEU A 25 -5.69 0.45 5.33
N GLY A 26 -5.24 -0.27 6.35
CA GLY A 26 -5.76 -0.17 7.71
C GLY A 26 -4.84 0.69 8.56
N LEU A 27 -5.42 1.61 9.29
CA LEU A 27 -4.71 2.52 10.17
C LEU A 27 -5.60 2.95 11.32
N VAL A 28 -5.08 3.75 12.23
CA VAL A 28 -5.82 4.20 13.41
C VAL A 28 -5.92 5.71 13.38
N ASP A 29 -7.13 6.24 13.56
CA ASP A 29 -7.36 7.68 13.53
C ASP A 29 -7.00 8.35 14.88
N GLU A 30 -7.27 9.65 14.98
CA GLU A 30 -6.90 10.45 16.14
C GLU A 30 -7.61 9.99 17.43
N ALA A 31 -8.80 9.42 17.27
CA ALA A 31 -9.58 8.92 18.42
C ALA A 31 -9.21 7.49 18.82
N GLY A 32 -8.26 6.86 18.10
CA GLY A 32 -7.91 5.47 18.34
C GLY A 32 -8.82 4.48 17.62
N THR A 33 -9.64 4.94 16.68
CA THR A 33 -10.56 4.09 15.94
C THR A 33 -9.87 3.50 14.72
N PRO A 34 -9.95 2.18 14.51
CA PRO A 34 -9.43 1.57 13.29
C PRO A 34 -10.21 2.04 12.06
N ARG A 35 -9.48 2.38 11.02
CA ARG A 35 -10.05 2.83 9.75
C ARG A 35 -9.46 2.02 8.61
N VAL A 36 -10.24 1.76 7.58
CA VAL A 36 -9.79 1.04 6.38
C VAL A 36 -10.18 1.85 5.15
N LEU A 37 -9.25 2.05 4.23
CA LEU A 37 -9.52 2.80 3.01
C LEU A 37 -8.81 2.18 1.82
N PRO A 38 -9.38 2.31 0.61
CA PRO A 38 -8.70 1.84 -0.59
C PRO A 38 -7.59 2.80 -1.00
N VAL A 39 -6.48 2.24 -1.47
CA VAL A 39 -5.34 3.02 -1.93
C VAL A 39 -4.74 2.40 -3.17
N THR A 40 -4.13 3.23 -4.01
CA THR A 40 -3.24 2.77 -5.06
C THR A 40 -1.85 2.57 -4.46
N TYR A 41 -1.06 1.70 -5.06
CA TYR A 41 0.26 1.38 -4.50
C TYR A 41 1.17 0.75 -5.54
N ALA A 42 2.45 0.75 -5.26
CA ALA A 42 3.44 0.01 -6.02
C ALA A 42 4.52 -0.51 -5.08
N VAL A 43 5.13 -1.63 -5.45
CA VAL A 43 6.24 -2.22 -4.70
C VAL A 43 7.55 -1.72 -5.28
N TYR A 44 8.43 -1.23 -4.43
CA TYR A 44 9.74 -0.77 -4.84
C TYR A 44 10.73 -0.86 -3.70
N GLU A 45 11.88 -1.49 -3.94
CA GLU A 45 13.00 -1.55 -2.99
C GLU A 45 12.58 -2.02 -1.58
N GLY A 46 11.88 -3.15 -1.53
CA GLY A 46 11.51 -3.76 -0.25
C GLY A 46 10.41 -3.06 0.53
N ALA A 47 9.74 -2.09 -0.08
CA ALA A 47 8.65 -1.34 0.55
C ALA A 47 7.45 -1.24 -0.39
N ILE A 48 6.31 -0.90 0.20
CA ILE A 48 5.07 -0.65 -0.53
C ILE A 48 4.81 0.85 -0.45
N TRP A 49 4.71 1.48 -1.62
CA TRP A 49 4.55 2.92 -1.74
C TRP A 49 3.16 3.27 -2.20
N SER A 50 2.51 4.19 -1.52
CA SER A 50 1.19 4.68 -1.89
C SER A 50 1.23 6.18 -2.08
N ALA A 51 0.52 6.66 -3.08
CA ALA A 51 0.42 8.09 -3.34
C ALA A 51 -0.83 8.66 -2.68
N VAL A 52 -0.75 9.94 -2.37
CA VAL A 52 -1.92 10.70 -1.95
C VAL A 52 -2.41 11.47 -3.17
N ASP A 53 -3.66 11.20 -3.57
CA ASP A 53 -4.24 11.82 -4.75
C ASP A 53 -4.37 13.33 -4.57
N ARG A 54 -4.30 14.04 -5.69
CA ARG A 54 -4.61 15.45 -5.71
C ARG A 54 -6.09 15.63 -5.44
N LYS A 55 -6.42 16.23 -4.28
CA LYS A 55 -7.79 16.59 -3.95
C LYS A 55 -7.84 18.08 -3.63
N PRO A 56 -8.26 18.91 -4.57
CA PRO A 56 -8.17 20.36 -4.42
C PRO A 56 -9.13 20.96 -3.41
N LYS A 57 -9.98 20.18 -2.78
CA LYS A 57 -11.13 20.68 -2.04
C LYS A 57 -10.86 21.06 -0.59
N ARG A 58 -9.70 20.70 -0.02
CA ARG A 58 -9.38 21.02 1.38
C ARG A 58 -7.94 21.45 1.52
N PRO A 59 -7.67 22.59 2.17
CA PRO A 59 -6.30 22.95 2.52
C PRO A 59 -5.74 22.00 3.57
N GLY A 60 -4.43 21.81 3.56
CA GLY A 60 -3.73 21.00 4.53
C GLY A 60 -3.55 19.55 4.10
N GLU A 61 -2.92 18.79 4.96
CA GLU A 61 -2.65 17.39 4.71
C GLU A 61 -3.92 16.55 4.74
N PRO A 62 -4.02 15.51 3.89
CA PRO A 62 -5.11 14.54 4.00
C PRO A 62 -5.13 13.86 5.36
N ALA A 63 -6.32 13.46 5.80
CA ALA A 63 -6.50 12.85 7.12
C ALA A 63 -5.61 11.64 7.34
N ARG A 64 -5.45 10.77 6.32
CA ARG A 64 -4.60 9.57 6.44
C ARG A 64 -3.16 9.91 6.79
N VAL A 65 -2.63 11.01 6.25
CA VAL A 65 -1.27 11.46 6.55
C VAL A 65 -1.16 11.89 8.01
N ARG A 66 -2.12 12.68 8.49
CA ARG A 66 -2.13 13.12 9.89
C ARG A 66 -2.21 11.92 10.84
N TYR A 67 -3.07 10.95 10.53
CA TYR A 67 -3.22 9.75 11.36
C TYR A 67 -1.90 8.96 11.44
N LEU A 68 -1.24 8.79 10.30
CA LEU A 68 0.01 8.02 10.24
C LEU A 68 1.19 8.75 10.85
N ARG A 69 1.21 10.08 10.82
CA ARG A 69 2.24 10.83 11.55
C ARG A 69 2.17 10.57 13.05
N ARG A 70 0.97 10.44 13.57
CA ARG A 70 0.76 10.21 15.00
C ARG A 70 0.96 8.74 15.38
N ARG A 71 0.42 7.83 14.57
CA ARG A 71 0.55 6.38 14.77
C ARG A 71 0.97 5.75 13.45
N PRO A 72 2.27 5.50 13.28
CA PRO A 72 2.79 5.07 11.99
C PRO A 72 2.56 3.60 11.65
N GLN A 73 1.99 2.82 12.57
CA GLN A 73 1.68 1.42 12.28
C GLN A 73 0.49 1.31 11.34
N ALA A 74 0.60 0.43 10.37
CA ALA A 74 -0.45 0.21 9.39
C ALA A 74 -0.46 -1.24 8.93
N ALA A 75 -1.60 -1.63 8.37
CA ALA A 75 -1.79 -2.92 7.72
C ALA A 75 -2.26 -2.66 6.30
N LEU A 76 -1.79 -3.45 5.36
CA LEU A 76 -2.20 -3.33 3.97
C LEU A 76 -2.53 -4.73 3.46
N THR A 77 -3.71 -4.88 2.84
CA THR A 77 -4.16 -6.16 2.31
C THR A 77 -4.46 -6.04 0.83
N VAL A 78 -3.98 -7.02 0.07
CA VAL A 78 -4.33 -7.20 -1.34
C VAL A 78 -4.91 -8.60 -1.47
N ASP A 79 -6.01 -8.74 -2.17
CA ASP A 79 -6.70 -10.01 -2.30
C ASP A 79 -7.20 -10.23 -3.73
N ARG A 80 -7.50 -11.48 -4.02
CA ARG A 80 -8.22 -11.85 -5.22
C ARG A 80 -9.47 -12.60 -4.80
N TYR A 81 -10.63 -12.10 -5.26
CA TYR A 81 -11.89 -12.79 -5.07
C TYR A 81 -12.31 -13.48 -6.36
N SER A 82 -12.91 -14.64 -6.24
CA SER A 82 -13.52 -15.39 -7.33
C SER A 82 -14.70 -16.19 -6.74
N ASP A 83 -15.75 -16.37 -7.51
CA ASP A 83 -16.84 -17.26 -7.09
C ASP A 83 -16.38 -18.72 -7.07
N ASP A 84 -15.32 -19.05 -7.80
CA ASP A 84 -14.59 -20.31 -7.61
C ASP A 84 -13.63 -20.11 -6.42
N TRP A 85 -14.01 -20.59 -5.27
CA TRP A 85 -13.26 -20.38 -4.04
C TRP A 85 -11.89 -21.05 -4.02
N SER A 86 -11.62 -21.96 -4.94
CA SER A 86 -10.27 -22.52 -5.08
C SER A 86 -9.25 -21.49 -5.57
N GLU A 87 -9.74 -20.36 -6.10
CA GLU A 87 -8.88 -19.28 -6.59
C GLU A 87 -8.67 -18.15 -5.59
N LEU A 88 -9.27 -18.25 -4.41
CA LEU A 88 -9.13 -17.21 -3.39
C LEU A 88 -7.70 -17.14 -2.86
N CYS A 89 -7.20 -15.92 -2.71
CA CYS A 89 -5.89 -15.70 -2.09
C CYS A 89 -5.79 -14.27 -1.58
N TRP A 90 -4.87 -14.06 -0.63
CA TRP A 90 -4.60 -12.72 -0.12
C TRP A 90 -3.19 -12.63 0.45
N VAL A 91 -2.68 -11.40 0.49
CA VAL A 91 -1.43 -11.03 1.14
C VAL A 91 -1.71 -9.85 2.06
N GLN A 92 -1.19 -9.91 3.27
CA GLN A 92 -1.30 -8.81 4.23
C GLN A 92 0.10 -8.40 4.68
N ALA A 93 0.38 -7.12 4.63
CA ALA A 93 1.64 -6.53 5.10
C ALA A 93 1.34 -5.70 6.34
N LEU A 94 2.07 -5.97 7.42
CA LEU A 94 2.00 -5.22 8.67
C LEU A 94 3.34 -4.52 8.86
N GLY A 95 3.32 -3.23 9.13
CA GLY A 95 4.57 -2.50 9.29
C GLY A 95 4.39 -1.04 9.67
N ARG A 96 5.42 -0.29 9.40
CA ARG A 96 5.47 1.14 9.72
C ARG A 96 5.48 1.96 8.45
N VAL A 97 4.79 3.09 8.51
CA VAL A 97 4.70 4.02 7.39
C VAL A 97 5.57 5.24 7.68
N GLU A 98 6.39 5.60 6.71
CA GLU A 98 7.09 6.87 6.68
C GLU A 98 6.42 7.79 5.67
N ILE A 99 6.31 9.05 6.02
CA ILE A 99 5.74 10.07 5.14
C ILE A 99 6.90 10.73 4.40
N ILE A 100 6.96 10.60 3.09
CA ILE A 100 8.08 11.07 2.29
C ILE A 100 7.59 12.03 1.24
N GLY A 101 8.19 13.23 1.18
CA GLY A 101 7.85 14.21 0.15
C GLY A 101 8.11 13.67 -1.25
N ALA A 102 7.23 13.99 -2.18
CA ALA A 102 7.34 13.50 -3.56
C ALA A 102 8.69 13.87 -4.21
N GLY A 103 9.20 15.04 -3.91
CA GLY A 103 10.49 15.49 -4.44
C GLY A 103 11.69 14.71 -3.91
N SER A 104 11.52 13.99 -2.81
CA SER A 104 12.58 13.16 -2.20
C SER A 104 12.50 11.70 -2.64
N ALA A 105 11.56 11.35 -3.50
CA ALA A 105 11.31 9.97 -3.91
C ALA A 105 11.04 9.86 -5.41
N PRO A 106 12.00 10.29 -6.26
CA PRO A 106 11.78 10.27 -7.71
C PRO A 106 11.58 8.87 -8.28
N GLU A 107 12.31 7.87 -7.79
CA GLU A 107 12.18 6.50 -8.29
C GLU A 107 10.85 5.86 -7.92
N PRO A 108 10.36 5.93 -6.66
CA PRO A 108 9.01 5.46 -6.35
C PRO A 108 7.91 6.17 -7.15
N LEU A 109 8.03 7.46 -7.40
CA LEU A 109 7.08 8.18 -8.26
C LEU A 109 7.07 7.61 -9.67
N GLU A 110 8.23 7.30 -10.21
CA GLU A 110 8.35 6.72 -11.54
C GLU A 110 7.72 5.33 -11.60
N VAL A 111 7.92 4.51 -10.57
CA VAL A 111 7.31 3.17 -10.49
C VAL A 111 5.79 3.29 -10.42
N LEU A 112 5.26 4.22 -9.63
CA LEU A 112 3.83 4.48 -9.57
C LEU A 112 3.28 4.94 -10.92
N GLY A 113 3.99 5.81 -11.63
CA GLY A 113 3.62 6.25 -12.97
C GLY A 113 3.65 5.13 -14.00
N ALA A 114 4.59 4.20 -13.89
CA ALA A 114 4.63 3.04 -14.76
C ALA A 114 3.42 2.13 -14.56
N LYS A 115 2.93 2.04 -13.32
CA LYS A 115 1.80 1.19 -12.99
C LYS A 115 0.46 1.85 -13.28
N TYR A 116 0.33 3.15 -13.03
CA TYR A 116 -0.93 3.89 -13.17
C TYR A 116 -0.80 5.01 -14.18
N VAL A 117 -1.54 4.93 -15.28
CA VAL A 117 -1.51 5.93 -16.34
C VAL A 117 -1.83 7.32 -15.82
N ALA A 118 -2.78 7.43 -14.90
CA ALA A 118 -3.17 8.71 -14.32
C ALA A 118 -1.99 9.43 -13.64
N TYR A 119 -1.12 8.67 -12.98
CA TYR A 119 0.07 9.25 -12.32
C TYR A 119 1.18 9.59 -13.29
N ARG A 120 1.19 8.99 -14.47
CA ARG A 120 2.13 9.32 -15.53
C ARG A 120 1.78 10.65 -16.14
N GLU A 121 0.49 10.89 -16.37
CA GLU A 121 -0.03 12.11 -16.96
C GLU A 121 -0.02 13.28 -15.97
N GLU A 122 -0.34 12.99 -14.70
CA GLU A 122 -0.38 13.98 -13.65
C GLU A 122 0.22 13.38 -12.38
N PRO A 123 1.54 13.52 -12.18
CA PRO A 123 2.20 12.95 -11.02
C PRO A 123 1.57 13.43 -9.71
N PRO A 124 1.41 12.54 -8.71
CA PRO A 124 0.87 12.96 -7.42
C PRO A 124 1.76 14.02 -6.80
N PRO A 125 1.17 15.09 -6.26
CA PRO A 125 1.97 16.17 -5.67
C PRO A 125 2.64 15.75 -4.36
N GLY A 126 2.27 14.60 -3.81
CA GLY A 126 2.82 14.09 -2.58
C GLY A 126 2.00 14.50 -1.39
N PRO A 127 2.39 14.09 -0.17
CA PRO A 127 3.51 13.18 0.08
C PRO A 127 3.21 11.74 -0.32
N LEU A 128 4.24 10.90 -0.30
CA LEU A 128 4.09 9.47 -0.49
C LEU A 128 4.10 8.77 0.87
N LEU A 129 3.38 7.66 0.95
CA LEU A 129 3.37 6.78 2.11
C LEU A 129 4.26 5.59 1.80
N LYS A 130 5.32 5.40 2.57
CA LYS A 130 6.23 4.27 2.42
C LYS A 130 5.98 3.29 3.55
N LEU A 131 5.33 2.17 3.24
CA LEU A 131 5.12 1.09 4.20
C LEU A 131 6.26 0.09 4.10
N THR A 132 7.06 -0.01 5.15
CA THR A 132 8.10 -1.02 5.24
C THR A 132 7.55 -2.20 6.04
N PRO A 133 7.37 -3.38 5.42
CA PRO A 133 6.81 -4.52 6.13
C PRO A 133 7.75 -4.99 7.24
N GLU A 134 7.17 -5.33 8.38
CA GLU A 134 7.83 -6.00 9.49
C GLU A 134 7.35 -7.45 9.58
N ARG A 135 6.13 -7.70 9.07
CA ARG A 135 5.52 -9.01 9.05
C ARG A 135 4.60 -9.11 7.85
N LEU A 136 4.70 -10.20 7.12
CA LEU A 136 3.86 -10.48 5.95
C LEU A 136 3.18 -11.83 6.16
N ILE A 137 1.90 -11.87 5.89
CA ILE A 137 1.09 -13.07 6.00
C ILE A 137 0.41 -13.28 4.66
N CYS A 138 0.42 -14.51 4.17
CA CYS A 138 -0.27 -14.81 2.92
C CYS A 138 -0.97 -16.16 3.00
N TRP A 139 -2.04 -16.28 2.24
CA TRP A 139 -2.88 -17.47 2.20
C TRP A 139 -3.49 -17.65 0.81
N ARG A 140 -3.61 -18.88 0.38
CA ARG A 140 -4.39 -19.23 -0.81
C ARG A 140 -5.15 -20.52 -0.56
N ALA A 141 -6.30 -20.64 -1.24
CA ALA A 141 -7.21 -21.77 -1.03
C ALA A 141 -6.69 -23.06 -1.64
N ALA A 142 -5.91 -22.97 -2.73
CA ALA A 142 -5.40 -24.12 -3.45
C ALA A 142 -3.87 -24.09 -3.51
N GLU A 143 -3.26 -25.23 -3.33
CA GLU A 143 -1.81 -25.43 -3.40
C GLU A 143 -1.37 -25.71 -4.82
#